data_c0953e643212f243af19bb9a850c106a
#
_entry.id   c0953e643212f243af19bb9a850c106a
#
_cell.length_a   1.000
_cell.length_b   1.000
_cell.length_c   1.000
_cell.angle_alpha   90.00
_cell.angle_beta   90.00
_cell.angle_gamma   90.00
#
_symmetry.space_group_name_H-M   'P 1'
#
loop_
_entity.id
_entity.type
_entity.pdbx_description
1 polymer ?
#
loop_
_entity_poly.entity_id
_entity_poly.type
_entity_poly.pdbx_seq_one_letter_code
_entity_poly.pdbx_strand_id
1 'polypeptide(L)'
;MTPYGCINVHASLLPKYRGAAPIQWAVIDGEKFSGVTTMQMNEGLDTGDMILKTEIPLDPKETGGSLHDKLAEAGAKLCVETLKCLEDKTATWEPQGESTTAYAKMLDKNLGNINWNDPAVQIERLIRGLNPWPSAYTHWNDKVIKLWQADVVEDNTDQETGTIVKVEKDSFYVQTGEGLLKIEELQLQGKKRMDAGAFLRGNHLEYGEILKKC
;
A
#
# COMPACT_ATOMS: atom_id res chain seq x y z
N MET A 1 -19.27 29.85 -13.97
CA MET A 1 -18.01 29.11 -13.81
C MET A 1 -17.06 29.93 -12.97
N THR A 2 -16.28 29.32 -12.11
CA THR A 2 -15.21 30.01 -11.37
C THR A 2 -14.12 30.46 -12.35
N PRO A 3 -13.43 31.60 -12.11
CA PRO A 3 -12.47 32.16 -13.07
C PRO A 3 -11.27 31.22 -13.36
N TYR A 4 -10.97 30.29 -12.47
CA TYR A 4 -9.85 29.35 -12.61
C TYR A 4 -10.30 27.88 -12.83
N GLY A 5 -11.61 27.63 -13.01
CA GLY A 5 -12.14 26.28 -13.14
C GLY A 5 -12.07 25.48 -11.85
N CYS A 6 -11.91 24.15 -11.95
CA CYS A 6 -11.77 23.25 -10.82
C CYS A 6 -10.34 22.67 -10.79
N ILE A 7 -9.66 22.80 -9.67
CA ILE A 7 -8.33 22.26 -9.44
C ILE A 7 -8.42 21.06 -8.52
N ASN A 8 -7.78 19.97 -8.87
CA ASN A 8 -7.62 18.78 -8.02
C ASN A 8 -6.19 18.68 -7.49
N VAL A 9 -6.06 18.25 -6.25
CA VAL A 9 -4.78 17.89 -5.62
C VAL A 9 -4.74 16.35 -5.58
N HIS A 10 -4.06 15.76 -6.56
CA HIS A 10 -4.02 14.31 -6.75
C HIS A 10 -2.78 13.70 -6.10
N ALA A 11 -2.98 12.64 -5.30
CA ALA A 11 -1.94 12.03 -4.49
C ALA A 11 -1.06 11.04 -5.28
N SER A 12 -0.58 11.44 -6.46
CA SER A 12 0.43 10.72 -7.24
C SER A 12 1.24 11.67 -8.12
N LEU A 13 2.29 11.16 -8.71
CA LEU A 13 3.04 11.81 -9.79
C LEU A 13 2.34 11.51 -11.13
N LEU A 14 1.28 12.25 -11.46
CA LEU A 14 0.58 12.09 -12.74
C LEU A 14 1.55 12.16 -13.93
N PRO A 15 1.34 11.35 -14.97
CA PRO A 15 0.18 10.50 -15.28
C PRO A 15 0.12 9.13 -14.59
N LYS A 16 1.07 8.78 -13.72
CA LYS A 16 1.02 7.53 -12.95
C LYS A 16 -0.13 7.52 -11.95
N TYR A 17 -0.74 6.37 -11.74
CA TYR A 17 -1.74 6.13 -10.70
C TYR A 17 -2.96 7.06 -10.77
N ARG A 18 -3.47 7.33 -11.98
CA ARG A 18 -4.82 7.90 -12.13
C ARG A 18 -5.80 6.99 -11.41
N GLY A 19 -6.75 7.53 -10.66
CA GLY A 19 -7.80 6.75 -10.03
C GLY A 19 -7.97 6.95 -8.53
N ALA A 20 -8.67 5.99 -7.88
CA ALA A 20 -9.23 6.18 -6.56
C ALA A 20 -8.25 5.94 -5.39
N ALA A 21 -7.19 5.14 -5.60
CA ALA A 21 -6.29 4.70 -4.51
C ALA A 21 -4.80 4.80 -4.87
N PRO A 22 -4.32 5.94 -5.40
CA PRO A 22 -2.94 6.10 -5.87
C PRO A 22 -1.89 5.81 -4.79
N ILE A 23 -2.19 6.18 -3.55
CA ILE A 23 -1.29 6.06 -2.39
C ILE A 23 -0.97 4.59 -2.12
N GLN A 24 -2.00 3.76 -2.00
CA GLN A 24 -1.85 2.35 -1.67
C GLN A 24 -1.19 1.59 -2.80
N TRP A 25 -1.59 1.85 -4.05
CA TRP A 25 -1.02 1.18 -5.21
C TRP A 25 0.46 1.52 -5.41
N ALA A 26 0.89 2.75 -5.13
CA ALA A 26 2.32 3.10 -5.18
C ALA A 26 3.17 2.25 -4.20
N VAL A 27 2.64 1.95 -3.00
CA VAL A 27 3.32 1.08 -2.02
C VAL A 27 3.26 -0.38 -2.46
N ILE A 28 2.10 -0.88 -2.92
CA ILE A 28 1.90 -2.27 -3.37
C ILE A 28 2.81 -2.59 -4.55
N ASP A 29 2.94 -1.68 -5.51
CA ASP A 29 3.79 -1.85 -6.68
C ASP A 29 5.29 -1.68 -6.35
N GLY A 30 5.61 -1.18 -5.15
CA GLY A 30 6.99 -1.02 -4.66
C GLY A 30 7.73 0.13 -5.32
N GLU A 31 7.02 1.22 -5.61
CA GLU A 31 7.64 2.44 -6.13
C GLU A 31 8.66 3.00 -5.13
N LYS A 32 9.71 3.60 -5.67
CA LYS A 32 10.73 4.27 -4.86
C LYS A 32 10.36 5.71 -4.51
N PHE A 33 9.48 6.30 -5.32
CA PHE A 33 9.01 7.66 -5.19
C PHE A 33 7.51 7.71 -5.42
N SER A 34 6.82 8.57 -4.70
CA SER A 34 5.46 9.00 -4.97
C SER A 34 5.44 10.53 -4.94
N GLY A 35 4.28 11.14 -4.90
CA GLY A 35 4.19 12.58 -4.84
C GLY A 35 2.77 13.08 -4.95
N VAL A 36 2.65 14.37 -5.15
CA VAL A 36 1.39 15.05 -5.35
C VAL A 36 1.46 15.87 -6.63
N THR A 37 0.39 15.85 -7.40
CA THR A 37 0.21 16.69 -8.59
C THR A 37 -1.03 17.54 -8.41
N THR A 38 -0.92 18.86 -8.62
CA THR A 38 -2.10 19.70 -8.82
C THR A 38 -2.44 19.72 -10.31
N MET A 39 -3.71 19.56 -10.64
CA MET A 39 -4.18 19.49 -12.03
C MET A 39 -5.50 20.23 -12.23
N GLN A 40 -5.72 20.74 -13.44
CA GLN A 40 -7.00 21.23 -13.90
C GLN A 40 -7.93 20.05 -14.15
N MET A 41 -9.12 20.05 -13.56
CA MET A 41 -10.09 18.98 -13.83
C MET A 41 -10.72 19.15 -15.22
N ASN A 42 -10.89 18.04 -15.92
CA ASN A 42 -11.60 17.91 -17.18
C ASN A 42 -12.68 16.83 -17.09
N GLU A 43 -13.26 16.40 -18.20
CA GLU A 43 -14.29 15.35 -18.25
C GLU A 43 -13.74 13.95 -17.99
N GLY A 44 -12.44 13.74 -18.16
CA GLY A 44 -11.78 12.46 -17.93
C GLY A 44 -11.43 12.26 -16.47
N LEU A 45 -11.16 11.02 -16.10
CA LEU A 45 -10.79 10.66 -14.73
C LEU A 45 -9.30 10.87 -14.52
N ASP A 46 -8.96 11.93 -13.78
CA ASP A 46 -7.59 12.35 -13.47
C ASP A 46 -6.70 12.58 -14.71
N THR A 47 -7.28 13.05 -15.81
CA THR A 47 -6.60 13.23 -17.11
C THR A 47 -6.33 14.70 -17.48
N GLY A 48 -6.75 15.63 -16.64
CA GLY A 48 -6.57 17.06 -16.92
C GLY A 48 -5.12 17.51 -16.83
N ASP A 49 -4.84 18.69 -17.37
CA ASP A 49 -3.49 19.25 -17.46
C ASP A 49 -2.90 19.49 -16.06
N MET A 50 -1.65 19.10 -15.91
CA MET A 50 -0.89 19.25 -14.65
C MET A 50 -0.38 20.68 -14.51
N ILE A 51 -0.38 21.19 -13.27
CA ILE A 51 0.08 22.55 -12.96
C ILE A 51 1.40 22.50 -12.21
N LEU A 52 1.43 21.86 -11.05
CA LEU A 52 2.63 21.67 -10.25
C LEU A 52 2.72 20.23 -9.76
N LYS A 53 3.96 19.79 -9.47
CA LYS A 53 4.25 18.46 -8.88
C LYS A 53 5.25 18.60 -7.75
N THR A 54 5.12 17.75 -6.75
CA THR A 54 6.17 17.52 -5.74
C THR A 54 6.40 16.04 -5.57
N GLU A 55 7.68 15.65 -5.55
CA GLU A 55 8.10 14.26 -5.40
C GLU A 55 8.51 13.97 -3.96
N ILE A 56 8.20 12.79 -3.47
CA ILE A 56 8.52 12.31 -2.13
C ILE A 56 9.12 10.91 -2.23
N PRO A 57 10.31 10.66 -1.66
CA PRO A 57 10.86 9.31 -1.57
C PRO A 57 10.05 8.47 -0.60
N LEU A 58 9.86 7.19 -0.92
CA LEU A 58 9.25 6.22 -0.03
C LEU A 58 10.34 5.56 0.83
N ASP A 59 10.07 5.46 2.12
CA ASP A 59 10.91 4.66 3.02
C ASP A 59 10.77 3.17 2.70
N PRO A 60 11.81 2.35 2.95
CA PRO A 60 11.75 0.90 2.72
C PRO A 60 10.57 0.21 3.43
N LYS A 61 10.12 0.75 4.55
CA LYS A 61 8.98 0.27 5.34
C LYS A 61 7.76 1.20 5.28
N GLU A 62 7.69 2.03 4.24
CA GLU A 62 6.53 2.92 4.04
C GLU A 62 5.22 2.12 3.99
N THR A 63 4.20 2.60 4.71
CA THR A 63 2.84 2.05 4.66
C THR A 63 1.90 2.96 3.88
N GLY A 64 0.76 2.46 3.46
CA GLY A 64 -0.29 3.31 2.87
C GLY A 64 -0.70 4.46 3.80
N GLY A 65 -0.76 4.20 5.12
CA GLY A 65 -1.08 5.23 6.11
C GLY A 65 0.01 6.28 6.29
N SER A 66 1.27 5.87 6.45
CA SER A 66 2.37 6.83 6.62
C SER A 66 2.60 7.67 5.37
N LEU A 67 2.46 7.07 4.18
CA LEU A 67 2.55 7.80 2.92
C LEU A 67 1.40 8.79 2.77
N HIS A 68 0.17 8.40 3.16
CA HIS A 68 -0.99 9.31 3.17
C HIS A 68 -0.69 10.59 3.95
N ASP A 69 -0.14 10.47 5.16
CA ASP A 69 0.15 11.63 6.02
C ASP A 69 1.23 12.54 5.39
N LYS A 70 2.28 11.96 4.83
CA LYS A 70 3.33 12.71 4.10
C LYS A 70 2.75 13.45 2.89
N LEU A 71 1.91 12.77 2.09
CA LEU A 71 1.30 13.36 0.91
C LEU A 71 0.26 14.41 1.24
N ALA A 72 -0.47 14.27 2.35
CA ALA A 72 -1.41 15.29 2.82
C ALA A 72 -0.71 16.60 3.17
N GLU A 73 0.43 16.53 3.88
CA GLU A 73 1.23 17.71 4.20
C GLU A 73 1.82 18.37 2.94
N ALA A 74 2.40 17.55 2.04
CA ALA A 74 2.97 18.05 0.79
C ALA A 74 1.88 18.64 -0.13
N GLY A 75 0.74 18.00 -0.22
CA GLY A 75 -0.39 18.45 -1.03
C GLY A 75 -0.97 19.78 -0.54
N ALA A 76 -1.05 19.99 0.76
CA ALA A 76 -1.48 21.25 1.33
C ALA A 76 -0.54 22.42 0.92
N LYS A 77 0.78 22.20 0.99
CA LYS A 77 1.78 23.19 0.57
C LYS A 77 1.67 23.46 -0.93
N LEU A 78 1.62 22.40 -1.74
CA LEU A 78 1.53 22.49 -3.19
C LEU A 78 0.24 23.18 -3.66
N CYS A 79 -0.87 22.95 -2.97
CA CYS A 79 -2.15 23.60 -3.24
C CYS A 79 -2.05 25.13 -3.08
N VAL A 80 -1.45 25.61 -1.97
CA VAL A 80 -1.24 27.06 -1.73
C VAL A 80 -0.35 27.66 -2.79
N GLU A 81 0.73 26.98 -3.17
CA GLU A 81 1.62 27.42 -4.24
C GLU A 81 0.91 27.51 -5.59
N THR A 82 0.13 26.49 -5.92
CA THR A 82 -0.69 26.47 -7.14
C THR A 82 -1.66 27.65 -7.21
N LEU A 83 -2.36 27.94 -6.10
CA LEU A 83 -3.29 29.06 -6.03
C LEU A 83 -2.60 30.40 -6.23
N LYS A 84 -1.39 30.59 -5.69
CA LYS A 84 -0.56 31.79 -5.95
C LYS A 84 -0.18 31.91 -7.41
N CYS A 85 0.29 30.82 -8.04
CA CYS A 85 0.62 30.83 -9.46
C CYS A 85 -0.59 31.20 -10.33
N LEU A 86 -1.78 30.73 -9.96
CA LEU A 86 -3.03 31.08 -10.66
C LEU A 86 -3.40 32.57 -10.49
N GLU A 87 -3.28 33.11 -9.26
CA GLU A 87 -3.53 34.53 -8.96
C GLU A 87 -2.55 35.44 -9.71
N ASP A 88 -1.27 35.12 -9.67
CA ASP A 88 -0.18 35.86 -10.31
C ASP A 88 -0.14 35.64 -11.84
N LYS A 89 -0.99 34.78 -12.39
CA LYS A 89 -1.03 34.41 -13.82
C LYS A 89 0.29 33.81 -14.33
N THR A 90 1.03 33.14 -13.46
CA THR A 90 2.29 32.45 -13.78
C THR A 90 2.10 30.93 -13.93
N ALA A 91 0.90 30.41 -13.67
CA ALA A 91 0.59 28.99 -13.82
C ALA A 91 0.77 28.56 -15.29
N THR A 92 1.36 27.39 -15.46
CA THR A 92 1.46 26.70 -16.77
C THR A 92 0.70 25.39 -16.70
N TRP A 93 0.13 24.98 -17.82
CA TRP A 93 -0.63 23.74 -17.94
C TRP A 93 0.16 22.76 -18.82
N GLU A 94 0.58 21.65 -18.24
CA GLU A 94 1.29 20.59 -18.94
C GLU A 94 0.31 19.46 -19.26
N PRO A 95 -0.01 19.18 -20.53
CA PRO A 95 -0.84 18.06 -20.91
C PRO A 95 -0.24 16.73 -20.40
N GLN A 96 -1.09 15.88 -19.85
CA GLN A 96 -0.65 14.55 -19.43
C GLN A 96 -0.41 13.66 -20.66
N GLY A 97 0.72 12.93 -20.66
CA GLY A 97 0.94 11.83 -21.58
C GLY A 97 0.15 10.56 -21.19
N GLU A 98 0.49 9.46 -21.85
CA GLU A 98 -0.05 8.16 -21.47
C GLU A 98 0.48 7.73 -20.09
N SER A 99 -0.37 7.06 -19.31
CA SER A 99 0.05 6.49 -18.02
C SER A 99 0.92 5.26 -18.24
N THR A 100 2.00 5.18 -17.50
CA THR A 100 2.88 3.99 -17.47
C THR A 100 2.45 2.97 -16.41
N THR A 101 1.42 3.26 -15.62
CA THR A 101 0.84 2.36 -14.61
C THR A 101 -0.60 2.02 -14.97
N ALA A 102 -1.09 0.92 -14.41
CA ALA A 102 -2.50 0.62 -14.43
C ALA A 102 -3.30 1.69 -13.66
N TYR A 103 -4.60 1.74 -13.93
CA TYR A 103 -5.52 2.57 -13.17
C TYR A 103 -5.55 2.14 -11.71
N ALA A 104 -5.35 3.10 -10.79
CA ALA A 104 -5.36 2.87 -9.34
C ALA A 104 -6.79 2.61 -8.84
N LYS A 105 -7.23 1.37 -8.97
CA LYS A 105 -8.58 0.93 -8.63
C LYS A 105 -8.91 1.22 -7.16
N MET A 106 -10.20 1.44 -6.90
CA MET A 106 -10.71 1.53 -5.53
C MET A 106 -10.36 0.25 -4.76
N LEU A 107 -9.96 0.42 -3.50
CA LEU A 107 -9.67 -0.69 -2.62
C LEU A 107 -10.97 -1.35 -2.15
N ASP A 108 -10.95 -2.65 -2.05
CA ASP A 108 -11.98 -3.44 -1.38
C ASP A 108 -11.35 -4.43 -0.39
N LYS A 109 -12.18 -5.05 0.45
CA LYS A 109 -11.68 -5.98 1.47
C LYS A 109 -11.06 -7.24 0.88
N ASN A 110 -11.52 -7.67 -0.31
CA ASN A 110 -11.04 -8.91 -0.94
C ASN A 110 -9.59 -8.76 -1.44
N LEU A 111 -9.18 -7.53 -1.78
CA LEU A 111 -7.79 -7.25 -2.14
C LEU A 111 -6.82 -7.64 -1.02
N GLY A 112 -7.25 -7.57 0.24
CA GLY A 112 -6.43 -7.95 1.40
C GLY A 112 -6.30 -9.46 1.63
N ASN A 113 -7.04 -10.29 0.93
CA ASN A 113 -6.99 -11.75 1.08
C ASN A 113 -5.69 -12.31 0.48
N ILE A 114 -4.72 -12.61 1.33
CA ILE A 114 -3.37 -13.00 0.93
C ILE A 114 -3.41 -14.27 0.06
N ASN A 115 -2.79 -14.18 -1.11
CA ASN A 115 -2.49 -15.33 -1.94
C ASN A 115 -1.04 -15.80 -1.65
N TRP A 116 -0.90 -16.87 -0.90
CA TRP A 116 0.41 -17.39 -0.51
C TRP A 116 1.25 -17.90 -1.71
N ASN A 117 0.67 -18.08 -2.90
CA ASN A 117 1.39 -18.41 -4.12
C ASN A 117 2.16 -17.21 -4.72
N ASP A 118 1.88 -15.99 -4.25
CA ASP A 118 2.62 -14.82 -4.68
C ASP A 118 4.01 -14.80 -4.00
N PRO A 119 5.02 -14.13 -4.58
CA PRO A 119 6.32 -13.94 -3.95
C PRO A 119 6.22 -13.19 -2.61
N ALA A 120 7.09 -13.53 -1.65
CA ALA A 120 7.14 -12.89 -0.33
C ALA A 120 7.21 -11.36 -0.41
N VAL A 121 7.98 -10.82 -1.37
CA VAL A 121 8.10 -9.38 -1.59
C VAL A 121 6.78 -8.74 -2.00
N GLN A 122 5.96 -9.40 -2.79
CA GLN A 122 4.64 -8.89 -3.19
C GLN A 122 3.67 -8.91 -2.01
N ILE A 123 3.68 -9.99 -1.21
CA ILE A 123 2.84 -10.10 -0.01
C ILE A 123 3.25 -9.05 1.03
N GLU A 124 4.54 -8.84 1.23
CA GLU A 124 5.05 -7.81 2.16
C GLU A 124 4.60 -6.41 1.75
N ARG A 125 4.71 -6.08 0.46
CA ARG A 125 4.22 -4.80 -0.09
C ARG A 125 2.70 -4.66 0.05
N LEU A 126 1.95 -5.73 -0.17
CA LEU A 126 0.49 -5.75 0.03
C LEU A 126 0.15 -5.44 1.50
N ILE A 127 0.84 -6.07 2.46
CA ILE A 127 0.65 -5.81 3.89
C ILE A 127 0.87 -4.33 4.20
N ARG A 128 1.96 -3.75 3.72
CA ARG A 128 2.25 -2.32 3.94
C ARG A 128 1.28 -1.40 3.21
N GLY A 129 1.01 -1.66 1.95
CA GLY A 129 0.13 -0.82 1.14
C GLY A 129 -1.30 -0.76 1.68
N LEU A 130 -1.79 -1.86 2.24
CA LEU A 130 -3.14 -1.94 2.81
C LEU A 130 -3.21 -1.58 4.31
N ASN A 131 -2.11 -1.18 4.94
CA ASN A 131 -2.08 -0.74 6.32
C ASN A 131 -2.35 0.78 6.38
N PRO A 132 -3.37 1.29 7.11
CA PRO A 132 -4.24 0.57 8.06
C PRO A 132 -5.53 -0.02 7.46
N TRP A 133 -5.90 0.29 6.23
CA TRP A 133 -7.15 -0.17 5.63
C TRP A 133 -6.95 -0.51 4.14
N PRO A 134 -7.58 -1.58 3.63
CA PRO A 134 -8.48 -2.55 4.30
C PRO A 134 -7.76 -3.60 5.14
N SER A 135 -6.44 -3.61 5.20
CA SER A 135 -5.54 -4.58 5.82
C SER A 135 -5.42 -5.91 5.07
N ALA A 136 -4.21 -6.45 5.01
CA ALA A 136 -3.97 -7.79 4.49
C ALA A 136 -4.33 -8.85 5.55
N TYR A 137 -4.91 -9.97 5.11
CA TYR A 137 -5.37 -11.02 6.01
C TYR A 137 -5.28 -12.42 5.38
N THR A 138 -5.29 -13.40 6.25
CA THR A 138 -5.36 -14.83 5.94
C THR A 138 -6.25 -15.53 6.96
N HIS A 139 -6.39 -16.85 6.88
CA HIS A 139 -7.17 -17.66 7.82
C HIS A 139 -6.30 -18.70 8.51
N TRP A 140 -6.53 -18.88 9.80
CA TRP A 140 -5.95 -19.90 10.66
C TRP A 140 -7.02 -20.48 11.58
N ASN A 141 -7.24 -21.79 11.52
CA ASN A 141 -8.28 -22.47 12.33
C ASN A 141 -9.64 -21.76 12.26
N ASP A 142 -10.14 -21.47 11.04
CA ASP A 142 -11.41 -20.80 10.74
C ASP A 142 -11.54 -19.37 11.30
N LYS A 143 -10.42 -18.77 11.76
CA LYS A 143 -10.37 -17.39 12.23
C LYS A 143 -9.53 -16.53 11.28
N VAL A 144 -9.99 -15.31 11.09
CA VAL A 144 -9.23 -14.31 10.34
C VAL A 144 -8.02 -13.87 11.16
N ILE A 145 -6.85 -13.87 10.53
CA ILE A 145 -5.64 -13.21 11.03
C ILE A 145 -5.28 -12.08 10.06
N LYS A 146 -5.25 -10.85 10.54
CA LYS A 146 -4.68 -9.72 9.83
C LYS A 146 -3.18 -9.67 10.10
N LEU A 147 -2.41 -9.38 9.04
CA LEU A 147 -0.97 -9.19 9.13
C LEU A 147 -0.66 -7.70 9.03
N TRP A 148 0.19 -7.19 9.93
CA TRP A 148 0.48 -5.77 10.05
C TRP A 148 1.94 -5.44 9.77
N GLN A 149 2.85 -6.36 10.11
CA GLN A 149 4.27 -6.23 9.85
C GLN A 149 4.86 -7.58 9.50
N ALA A 150 5.65 -7.59 8.45
CA ALA A 150 6.39 -8.77 7.99
C ALA A 150 7.70 -8.36 7.32
N ASP A 151 8.65 -9.29 7.30
CA ASP A 151 9.90 -9.18 6.55
C ASP A 151 10.03 -10.29 5.52
N VAL A 152 10.70 -9.96 4.42
CA VAL A 152 11.05 -10.94 3.38
C VAL A 152 12.35 -11.63 3.78
N VAL A 153 12.37 -12.95 3.67
CA VAL A 153 13.57 -13.78 3.88
C VAL A 153 13.85 -14.53 2.59
N GLU A 154 15.06 -14.35 2.06
CA GLU A 154 15.54 -15.01 0.83
C GLU A 154 15.92 -16.46 1.14
N ASP A 155 14.94 -17.29 1.46
CA ASP A 155 15.07 -18.71 1.71
C ASP A 155 13.82 -19.42 1.19
N ASN A 156 13.89 -20.70 0.94
CA ASN A 156 12.75 -21.51 0.49
C ASN A 156 12.82 -22.89 1.12
N THR A 157 11.67 -23.52 1.25
CA THR A 157 11.56 -24.93 1.64
C THR A 157 10.78 -25.70 0.59
N ASP A 158 10.75 -27.03 0.67
CA ASP A 158 9.93 -27.87 -0.21
C ASP A 158 8.47 -27.97 0.27
N GLN A 159 8.05 -27.13 1.21
CA GLN A 159 6.69 -27.12 1.74
C GLN A 159 5.72 -26.39 0.80
N GLU A 160 4.44 -26.77 0.89
CA GLU A 160 3.36 -26.09 0.20
C GLU A 160 3.25 -24.61 0.65
N THR A 161 2.88 -23.73 -0.26
CA THR A 161 2.67 -22.29 0.04
C THR A 161 1.58 -22.10 1.09
N GLY A 162 1.81 -21.17 2.01
CA GLY A 162 0.95 -20.96 3.19
C GLY A 162 1.36 -21.81 4.41
N THR A 163 2.27 -22.77 4.25
CA THR A 163 2.74 -23.60 5.36
C THR A 163 3.65 -22.81 6.29
N ILE A 164 3.44 -22.96 7.60
CA ILE A 164 4.32 -22.45 8.65
C ILE A 164 5.56 -23.34 8.71
N VAL A 165 6.69 -22.80 8.30
CA VAL A 165 7.95 -23.56 8.15
C VAL A 165 8.94 -23.34 9.28
N LYS A 166 8.68 -22.37 10.16
CA LYS A 166 9.53 -22.09 11.32
C LYS A 166 8.75 -21.27 12.34
N VAL A 167 8.89 -21.59 13.61
CA VAL A 167 8.35 -20.80 14.72
C VAL A 167 9.50 -20.46 15.64
N GLU A 168 9.68 -19.16 15.91
CA GLU A 168 10.65 -18.62 16.86
C GLU A 168 9.92 -17.99 18.05
N LYS A 169 10.68 -17.47 19.01
CA LYS A 169 10.11 -16.84 20.20
C LYS A 169 9.21 -15.64 19.88
N ASP A 170 9.62 -14.82 18.91
CA ASP A 170 9.01 -13.51 18.62
C ASP A 170 8.53 -13.36 17.16
N SER A 171 8.57 -14.44 16.39
CA SER A 171 8.14 -14.46 14.98
C SER A 171 7.85 -15.88 14.50
N PHE A 172 7.17 -16.00 13.36
CA PHE A 172 7.05 -17.25 12.63
C PHE A 172 7.18 -17.00 11.12
N TYR A 173 7.50 -18.04 10.38
CA TYR A 173 7.83 -17.96 8.95
C TYR A 173 6.86 -18.79 8.14
N VAL A 174 6.39 -18.24 7.04
CA VAL A 174 5.42 -18.87 6.16
C VAL A 174 6.04 -19.03 4.77
N GLN A 175 5.91 -20.22 4.18
CA GLN A 175 6.32 -20.48 2.80
C GLN A 175 5.43 -19.70 1.85
N THR A 176 6.03 -19.00 0.89
CA THR A 176 5.35 -18.27 -0.19
C THR A 176 5.72 -18.87 -1.54
N GLY A 177 5.20 -18.31 -2.61
CA GLY A 177 5.58 -18.74 -3.96
C GLY A 177 7.06 -18.55 -4.29
N GLU A 178 7.70 -17.56 -3.67
CA GLU A 178 9.13 -17.29 -3.75
C GLU A 178 9.56 -16.58 -2.48
N GLY A 179 10.50 -17.15 -1.74
CA GLY A 179 10.94 -16.64 -0.46
C GLY A 179 10.04 -17.06 0.70
N LEU A 180 10.44 -16.70 1.90
CA LEU A 180 9.65 -16.86 3.13
C LEU A 180 9.18 -15.49 3.60
N LEU A 181 8.00 -15.47 4.21
CA LEU A 181 7.48 -14.30 4.88
C LEU A 181 7.60 -14.48 6.39
N LYS A 182 8.46 -13.68 7.05
CA LYS A 182 8.60 -13.61 8.50
C LYS A 182 7.53 -12.71 9.06
N ILE A 183 6.63 -13.23 9.89
CA ILE A 183 5.54 -12.47 10.51
C ILE A 183 5.99 -11.93 11.86
N GLU A 184 5.87 -10.61 12.06
CA GLU A 184 6.31 -9.90 13.26
C GLU A 184 5.15 -9.28 14.04
N GLU A 185 4.09 -8.83 13.34
CA GLU A 185 2.93 -8.22 13.98
C GLU A 185 1.64 -8.64 13.28
N LEU A 186 0.65 -9.00 14.09
CA LEU A 186 -0.60 -9.55 13.61
C LEU A 186 -1.80 -9.18 14.50
N GLN A 187 -2.99 -9.53 14.04
CA GLN A 187 -4.23 -9.37 14.80
C GLN A 187 -5.16 -10.56 14.54
N LEU A 188 -5.35 -11.40 15.55
CA LEU A 188 -6.35 -12.46 15.50
C LEU A 188 -7.76 -11.87 15.60
N GLN A 189 -8.70 -12.45 14.88
CA GLN A 189 -10.11 -12.07 14.92
C GLN A 189 -10.64 -11.90 16.36
N GLY A 190 -11.25 -10.74 16.64
CA GLY A 190 -11.78 -10.42 17.97
C GLY A 190 -10.73 -10.03 19.02
N LYS A 191 -9.45 -9.93 18.66
CA LYS A 191 -8.36 -9.50 19.54
C LYS A 191 -7.78 -8.16 19.09
N LYS A 192 -6.92 -7.57 19.92
CA LYS A 192 -6.13 -6.39 19.55
C LYS A 192 -4.94 -6.78 18.68
N ARG A 193 -4.42 -5.83 17.92
CA ARG A 193 -3.13 -5.90 17.24
C ARG A 193 -2.02 -6.15 18.27
N MET A 194 -1.10 -7.06 17.97
CA MET A 194 -0.04 -7.49 18.88
C MET A 194 1.18 -8.01 18.10
N ASP A 195 2.35 -7.98 18.72
CA ASP A 195 3.53 -8.65 18.21
C ASP A 195 3.33 -10.18 18.16
N ALA A 196 4.05 -10.84 17.23
CA ALA A 196 3.94 -12.28 17.03
C ALA A 196 4.37 -13.06 18.30
N GLY A 197 5.33 -12.55 19.08
CA GLY A 197 5.72 -13.18 20.34
C GLY A 197 4.60 -13.19 21.38
N ALA A 198 3.81 -12.10 21.49
CA ALA A 198 2.64 -12.06 22.36
C ALA A 198 1.56 -13.06 21.91
N PHE A 199 1.34 -13.14 20.59
CA PHE A 199 0.43 -14.12 20.00
C PHE A 199 0.86 -15.56 20.32
N LEU A 200 2.14 -15.90 20.10
CA LEU A 200 2.70 -17.25 20.32
C LEU A 200 2.67 -17.68 21.78
N ARG A 201 2.75 -16.77 22.74
CA ARG A 201 2.59 -17.08 24.16
C ARG A 201 1.18 -17.54 24.54
N GLY A 202 0.18 -17.12 23.78
CA GLY A 202 -1.23 -17.45 24.07
C GLY A 202 -1.87 -18.42 23.07
N ASN A 203 -1.16 -18.78 22.01
CA ASN A 203 -1.67 -19.65 20.94
C ASN A 203 -0.58 -20.63 20.53
N HIS A 204 -0.94 -21.89 20.44
CA HIS A 204 -0.03 -22.93 20.00
C HIS A 204 -0.04 -22.99 18.47
N LEU A 205 1.00 -22.45 17.85
CA LEU A 205 1.22 -22.45 16.41
C LEU A 205 2.34 -23.43 16.11
N GLU A 206 2.08 -24.40 15.23
CA GLU A 206 3.04 -25.49 14.98
C GLU A 206 3.62 -25.44 13.56
N TYR A 207 4.82 -25.99 13.42
CA TYR A 207 5.40 -26.31 12.12
C TYR A 207 4.44 -27.22 11.32
N GLY A 208 4.25 -26.92 10.05
CA GLY A 208 3.40 -27.70 9.15
C GLY A 208 1.94 -27.26 9.12
N GLU A 209 1.48 -26.37 10.01
CA GLU A 209 0.17 -25.78 9.88
C GLU A 209 0.08 -24.87 8.63
N ILE A 210 -1.09 -24.80 8.01
CA ILE A 210 -1.30 -24.07 6.76
C ILE A 210 -2.23 -22.89 6.99
N LEU A 211 -1.76 -21.71 6.64
CA LEU A 211 -2.57 -20.51 6.53
C LEU A 211 -3.28 -20.49 5.17
N LYS A 212 -4.59 -20.23 5.16
CA LYS A 212 -5.41 -20.39 3.96
C LYS A 212 -5.84 -19.04 3.39
N LYS A 213 -5.89 -19.00 2.06
CA LYS A 213 -6.72 -18.02 1.34
C LYS A 213 -8.19 -18.47 1.44
N CYS A 214 -9.11 -17.52 1.62
CA CYS A 214 -10.56 -17.77 1.48
C CYS A 214 -11.03 -17.57 0.07
#